data_93dc683c962daa4c60a9b54ce2812abc
#
_entry.id   93dc683c962daa4c60a9b54ce2812abc
#
_cell.length_a   1.000
_cell.length_b   1.000
_cell.length_c   1.000
_cell.angle_alpha   90.00
_cell.angle_beta   90.00
_cell.angle_gamma   90.00
#
_symmetry.space_group_name_H-M   'P 1'
#
loop_
_entity.id
_entity.type
_entity.pdbx_description
1 polymer ?
#
loop_
_entity_poly.entity_id
_entity_poly.type
_entity_poly.pdbx_seq_one_letter_code
_entity_poly.pdbx_strand_id
1 'polypeptide(L)'
;MKIAVLVSGGGTNLQALIDAEKRGELGNGTISLVIASKPGVYALERAANNGIESKVLARKDFENIADYSRALADTMIESGIDLVVLAGFLTIIDEPVYEAFPNRILNVHPALIPSFCGKGFYGLHVHEAALEKGVKVSGATVHIVTPECDAGPIVLQKAVEVKQNDTPEDLQKRIMEEAEWKILPEAVRLFCDGKITVENNKVYIKGE
;
A
#
# COMPACT_ATOMS: atom_id res chain seq x y z
N MET A 1 14.14 10.73 0.79
CA MET A 1 13.30 10.34 -0.37
C MET A 1 11.89 10.88 -0.15
N LYS A 2 11.28 11.47 -1.18
CA LYS A 2 9.89 11.93 -1.11
C LYS A 2 8.92 10.80 -1.41
N ILE A 3 7.92 10.62 -0.56
CA ILE A 3 6.95 9.53 -0.64
C ILE A 3 5.58 10.10 -0.98
N ALA A 4 4.91 9.52 -1.99
CA ALA A 4 3.48 9.70 -2.21
C ALA A 4 2.71 8.50 -1.65
N VAL A 5 1.64 8.77 -0.89
CA VAL A 5 0.74 7.73 -0.37
C VAL A 5 -0.61 7.85 -1.05
N LEU A 6 -1.03 6.81 -1.77
CA LEU A 6 -2.29 6.74 -2.49
C LEU A 6 -3.33 6.02 -1.64
N VAL A 7 -4.53 6.61 -1.52
CA VAL A 7 -5.58 6.15 -0.59
C VAL A 7 -6.97 6.18 -1.23
N SER A 8 -7.89 5.31 -0.76
CA SER A 8 -9.29 5.32 -1.22
C SER A 8 -10.32 5.42 -0.07
N GLY A 9 -9.88 5.47 1.19
CA GLY A 9 -10.80 5.38 2.34
C GLY A 9 -10.29 6.03 3.62
N GLY A 10 -10.42 5.33 4.74
CA GLY A 10 -10.12 5.83 6.09
C GLY A 10 -8.65 6.17 6.37
N GLY A 11 -7.71 5.59 5.60
CA GLY A 11 -6.28 5.90 5.69
C GLY A 11 -5.60 5.40 6.97
N THR A 12 -5.97 4.24 7.46
CA THR A 12 -5.33 3.66 8.66
C THR A 12 -3.86 3.32 8.42
N ASN A 13 -3.52 2.79 7.24
CA ASN A 13 -2.15 2.54 6.81
C ASN A 13 -1.38 3.85 6.57
N LEU A 14 -2.03 4.90 6.03
CA LEU A 14 -1.44 6.24 5.97
C LEU A 14 -1.09 6.74 7.37
N GLN A 15 -1.99 6.58 8.35
CA GLN A 15 -1.71 6.99 9.73
C GLN A 15 -0.52 6.23 10.32
N ALA A 16 -0.43 4.93 10.09
CA ALA A 16 0.71 4.13 10.55
C ALA A 16 2.04 4.64 9.97
N LEU A 17 2.06 5.03 8.69
CA LEU A 17 3.23 5.66 8.07
C LEU A 17 3.56 7.03 8.66
N ILE A 18 2.55 7.88 8.87
CA ILE A 18 2.73 9.20 9.50
C ILE A 18 3.30 9.07 10.92
N ASP A 19 2.78 8.13 11.69
CA ASP A 19 3.23 7.91 13.06
C ASP A 19 4.67 7.35 13.09
N ALA A 20 5.01 6.48 12.13
CA ALA A 20 6.38 5.98 11.96
C ALA A 20 7.36 7.09 11.54
N GLU A 21 6.94 7.99 10.63
CA GLU A 21 7.75 9.15 10.26
C GLU A 21 8.06 10.05 11.46
N LYS A 22 7.05 10.36 12.28
CA LYS A 22 7.22 11.15 13.51
C LYS A 22 8.18 10.53 14.53
N ARG A 23 8.27 9.19 14.55
CA ARG A 23 9.23 8.46 15.39
C ARG A 23 10.61 8.32 14.75
N GLY A 24 10.81 8.81 13.50
CA GLY A 24 12.06 8.66 12.76
C GLY A 24 12.28 7.24 12.21
N GLU A 25 11.21 6.46 12.06
CA GLU A 25 11.26 5.05 11.66
C GLU A 25 11.08 4.82 10.16
N LEU A 26 11.00 5.87 9.33
CA LEU A 26 10.96 5.75 7.86
C LEU A 26 12.34 5.93 7.20
N GLY A 27 13.43 5.88 7.98
CA GLY A 27 14.78 6.07 7.44
C GLY A 27 14.91 7.44 6.77
N ASN A 28 15.40 7.48 5.53
CA ASN A 28 15.54 8.71 4.75
C ASN A 28 14.24 9.12 4.01
N GLY A 29 13.10 8.54 4.36
CA GLY A 29 11.79 8.80 3.74
C GLY A 29 11.02 9.93 4.41
N THR A 30 10.30 10.74 3.61
CA THR A 30 9.39 11.79 4.07
C THR A 30 8.09 11.71 3.26
N ILE A 31 6.95 11.67 3.93
CA ILE A 31 5.64 11.68 3.27
C ILE A 31 5.36 13.09 2.77
N SER A 32 5.45 13.30 1.47
CA SER A 32 5.35 14.63 0.85
C SER A 32 4.01 14.88 0.19
N LEU A 33 3.28 13.82 -0.18
CA LEU A 33 2.02 13.93 -0.91
C LEU A 33 1.07 12.79 -0.55
N VAL A 34 -0.19 13.11 -0.36
CA VAL A 34 -1.29 12.13 -0.28
C VAL A 34 -2.20 12.32 -1.47
N ILE A 35 -2.49 11.25 -2.23
CA ILE A 35 -3.44 11.29 -3.34
C ILE A 35 -4.64 10.40 -3.00
N ALA A 36 -5.83 11.01 -2.95
CA ALA A 36 -7.07 10.29 -2.74
C ALA A 36 -7.79 10.02 -4.06
N SER A 37 -8.29 8.79 -4.25
CA SER A 37 -9.05 8.39 -5.44
C SER A 37 -10.47 8.95 -5.49
N LYS A 38 -10.93 9.61 -4.43
CA LYS A 38 -12.24 10.26 -4.32
C LYS A 38 -12.24 11.33 -3.22
N PRO A 39 -13.09 12.37 -3.35
CA PRO A 39 -13.20 13.41 -2.34
C PRO A 39 -13.84 12.89 -1.05
N GLY A 40 -13.63 13.62 0.07
CA GLY A 40 -14.31 13.40 1.35
C GLY A 40 -13.88 12.14 2.10
N VAL A 41 -12.79 11.49 1.72
CA VAL A 41 -12.24 10.34 2.47
C VAL A 41 -11.46 10.84 3.69
N TYR A 42 -11.59 10.14 4.80
CA TYR A 42 -10.97 10.54 6.08
C TYR A 42 -9.43 10.60 6.02
N ALA A 43 -8.82 9.90 5.07
CA ALA A 43 -7.39 10.00 4.81
C ALA A 43 -6.92 11.43 4.47
N LEU A 44 -7.78 12.26 3.84
CA LEU A 44 -7.47 13.68 3.56
C LEU A 44 -7.41 14.51 4.85
N GLU A 45 -8.28 14.23 5.81
CA GLU A 45 -8.24 14.86 7.14
C GLU A 45 -6.97 14.48 7.89
N ARG A 46 -6.54 13.22 7.80
CA ARG A 46 -5.28 12.76 8.36
C ARG A 46 -4.09 13.51 7.78
N ALA A 47 -4.05 13.68 6.46
CA ALA A 47 -3.00 14.45 5.78
C ALA A 47 -3.00 15.92 6.26
N ALA A 48 -4.17 16.58 6.26
CA ALA A 48 -4.32 17.97 6.69
C ALA A 48 -3.89 18.18 8.14
N ASN A 49 -4.31 17.30 9.07
CA ASN A 49 -3.95 17.35 10.48
C ASN A 49 -2.44 17.16 10.73
N ASN A 50 -1.71 16.66 9.75
CA ASN A 50 -0.27 16.44 9.83
C ASN A 50 0.52 17.37 8.89
N GLY A 51 -0.13 18.36 8.26
CA GLY A 51 0.53 19.35 7.39
C GLY A 51 1.07 18.74 6.08
N ILE A 52 0.54 17.59 5.65
CA ILE A 52 0.94 16.90 4.42
C ILE A 52 0.07 17.41 3.26
N GLU A 53 0.70 17.80 2.15
CA GLU A 53 -0.02 18.17 0.94
C GLU A 53 -0.92 17.00 0.46
N SER A 54 -2.16 17.34 0.06
CA SER A 54 -3.06 16.31 -0.47
C SER A 54 -3.76 16.77 -1.74
N LYS A 55 -3.98 15.82 -2.66
CA LYS A 55 -4.72 16.01 -3.91
C LYS A 55 -5.82 14.96 -4.05
N VAL A 56 -6.88 15.31 -4.74
CA VAL A 56 -7.93 14.36 -5.12
C VAL A 56 -7.84 14.16 -6.63
N LEU A 57 -7.60 12.93 -7.04
CA LEU A 57 -7.68 12.50 -8.43
C LEU A 57 -8.72 11.37 -8.51
N ALA A 58 -9.94 11.71 -8.90
CA ALA A 58 -11.01 10.74 -8.94
C ALA A 58 -11.10 10.08 -10.32
N ARG A 59 -11.06 8.74 -10.37
CA ARG A 59 -11.09 7.96 -11.63
C ARG A 59 -12.26 8.35 -12.53
N LYS A 60 -13.41 8.71 -11.95
CA LYS A 60 -14.61 9.11 -12.69
C LYS A 60 -14.47 10.42 -13.49
N ASP A 61 -13.46 11.23 -13.18
CA ASP A 61 -13.22 12.52 -13.83
C ASP A 61 -12.38 12.37 -15.12
N PHE A 62 -12.03 11.14 -15.49
CA PHE A 62 -11.24 10.79 -16.68
C PHE A 62 -12.00 9.80 -17.58
N GLU A 63 -11.83 9.94 -18.89
CA GLU A 63 -12.53 9.08 -19.86
C GLU A 63 -12.13 7.61 -19.75
N ASN A 64 -10.85 7.33 -19.60
CA ASN A 64 -10.29 6.00 -19.53
C ASN A 64 -9.24 5.85 -18.43
N ILE A 65 -8.77 4.62 -18.20
CA ILE A 65 -7.80 4.29 -17.16
C ILE A 65 -6.40 4.84 -17.48
N ALA A 66 -6.04 4.89 -18.75
CA ALA A 66 -4.72 5.36 -19.18
C ALA A 66 -4.57 6.87 -18.91
N ASP A 67 -5.60 7.69 -19.20
CA ASP A 67 -5.59 9.13 -18.91
C ASP A 67 -5.54 9.39 -17.40
N TYR A 68 -6.30 8.63 -16.63
CA TYR A 68 -6.22 8.69 -15.15
C TYR A 68 -4.83 8.35 -14.64
N SER A 69 -4.24 7.27 -15.13
CA SER A 69 -2.91 6.81 -14.71
C SER A 69 -1.82 7.79 -15.14
N ARG A 70 -1.96 8.42 -16.31
CA ARG A 70 -1.07 9.49 -16.75
C ARG A 70 -1.15 10.70 -15.82
N ALA A 71 -2.36 11.17 -15.48
CA ALA A 71 -2.53 12.27 -14.54
C ALA A 71 -1.96 11.97 -13.15
N LEU A 72 -2.08 10.71 -12.67
CA LEU A 72 -1.41 10.27 -11.44
C LEU A 72 0.10 10.34 -11.56
N ALA A 73 0.67 9.79 -12.64
CA ALA A 73 2.11 9.79 -12.88
C ALA A 73 2.66 11.23 -12.97
N ASP A 74 2.04 12.08 -13.79
CA ASP A 74 2.45 13.47 -13.96
C ASP A 74 2.41 14.24 -12.63
N THR A 75 1.32 14.08 -11.84
CA THR A 75 1.19 14.70 -10.52
C THR A 75 2.33 14.30 -9.58
N MET A 76 2.70 13.04 -9.56
CA MET A 76 3.78 12.53 -8.71
C MET A 76 5.17 12.95 -9.20
N ILE A 77 5.39 12.97 -10.53
CA ILE A 77 6.64 13.44 -11.13
C ILE A 77 6.84 14.94 -10.84
N GLU A 78 5.84 15.78 -11.07
CA GLU A 78 5.88 17.23 -10.80
C GLU A 78 6.15 17.51 -9.31
N SER A 79 5.67 16.67 -8.41
CA SER A 79 5.92 16.77 -6.98
C SER A 79 7.30 16.24 -6.57
N GLY A 80 8.07 15.66 -7.51
CA GLY A 80 9.40 15.09 -7.28
C GLY A 80 9.37 13.86 -6.39
N ILE A 81 8.36 12.99 -6.56
CA ILE A 81 8.20 11.77 -5.77
C ILE A 81 9.23 10.71 -6.16
N ASP A 82 9.82 10.08 -5.17
CA ASP A 82 10.79 8.99 -5.33
C ASP A 82 10.16 7.61 -5.15
N LEU A 83 9.22 7.48 -4.21
CA LEU A 83 8.53 6.23 -3.85
C LEU A 83 7.02 6.44 -3.79
N VAL A 84 6.27 5.51 -4.34
CA VAL A 84 4.80 5.47 -4.27
C VAL A 84 4.37 4.34 -3.34
N VAL A 85 3.42 4.61 -2.44
CA VAL A 85 2.84 3.61 -1.54
C VAL A 85 1.34 3.54 -1.75
N LEU A 86 0.83 2.36 -2.12
CA LEU A 86 -0.59 2.08 -2.19
C LEU A 86 -1.07 1.61 -0.80
N ALA A 87 -1.82 2.47 -0.11
CA ALA A 87 -2.27 2.23 1.26
C ALA A 87 -3.81 2.11 1.31
N GLY A 88 -4.33 0.97 0.90
CA GLY A 88 -5.76 0.78 0.69
C GLY A 88 -6.28 1.58 -0.51
N PHE A 89 -5.51 1.59 -1.59
CA PHE A 89 -5.87 2.23 -2.84
C PHE A 89 -6.58 1.23 -3.75
N LEU A 90 -7.89 1.42 -3.94
CA LEU A 90 -8.75 0.45 -4.61
C LEU A 90 -8.95 0.72 -6.12
N THR A 91 -8.38 1.81 -6.62
CA THR A 91 -8.44 2.14 -8.04
C THR A 91 -7.31 1.46 -8.78
N ILE A 92 -7.63 0.78 -9.87
CA ILE A 92 -6.62 0.18 -10.74
C ILE A 92 -5.79 1.30 -11.35
N ILE A 93 -4.48 1.09 -11.42
CA ILE A 93 -3.52 1.92 -12.14
C ILE A 93 -3.00 1.16 -13.36
N ASP A 94 -2.49 1.89 -14.35
CA ASP A 94 -2.07 1.34 -15.62
C ASP A 94 -0.65 1.80 -15.98
N GLU A 95 -0.17 1.38 -17.14
CA GLU A 95 1.19 1.50 -17.67
C GLU A 95 1.90 2.83 -17.37
N PRO A 96 1.29 4.01 -17.54
CA PRO A 96 1.97 5.29 -17.26
C PRO A 96 2.57 5.40 -15.85
N VAL A 97 1.91 4.81 -14.84
CA VAL A 97 2.43 4.84 -13.46
C VAL A 97 3.58 3.85 -13.29
N TYR A 98 3.48 2.66 -13.88
CA TYR A 98 4.53 1.63 -13.79
C TYR A 98 5.80 2.06 -14.51
N GLU A 99 5.67 2.74 -15.67
CA GLU A 99 6.80 3.28 -16.42
C GLU A 99 7.50 4.43 -15.68
N ALA A 100 6.72 5.31 -15.04
CA ALA A 100 7.26 6.43 -14.27
C ALA A 100 7.99 6.00 -12.99
N PHE A 101 7.52 4.91 -12.36
CA PHE A 101 8.01 4.45 -11.07
C PHE A 101 8.42 2.95 -11.09
N PRO A 102 9.34 2.52 -11.98
CA PRO A 102 9.73 1.11 -12.10
C PRO A 102 10.37 0.62 -10.79
N ASN A 103 9.83 -0.47 -10.21
CA ASN A 103 10.22 -1.03 -8.91
C ASN A 103 10.15 -0.04 -7.73
N ARG A 104 9.39 1.05 -7.86
CA ARG A 104 9.25 2.10 -6.84
C ARG A 104 7.80 2.30 -6.40
N ILE A 105 6.98 1.27 -6.50
CA ILE A 105 5.60 1.27 -6.03
C ILE A 105 5.46 0.11 -5.05
N LEU A 106 5.12 0.40 -3.80
CA LEU A 106 4.82 -0.60 -2.77
C LEU A 106 3.32 -0.69 -2.56
N ASN A 107 2.82 -1.90 -2.34
CA ASN A 107 1.44 -2.14 -1.93
C ASN A 107 1.41 -3.01 -0.67
N VAL A 108 0.48 -2.76 0.24
CA VAL A 108 0.15 -3.67 1.33
C VAL A 108 -1.16 -4.39 1.01
N HIS A 109 -1.09 -5.72 0.98
CA HIS A 109 -2.22 -6.60 0.74
C HIS A 109 -2.55 -7.39 2.01
N PRO A 110 -3.83 -7.47 2.45
CA PRO A 110 -4.21 -8.05 3.73
C PRO A 110 -4.34 -9.57 3.72
N ALA A 111 -3.42 -10.26 3.03
CA ALA A 111 -3.26 -11.70 3.05
C ALA A 111 -1.80 -12.12 2.84
N LEU A 112 -1.52 -13.39 3.06
CA LEU A 112 -0.23 -14.00 2.73
C LEU A 112 -0.23 -14.43 1.25
N ILE A 113 0.24 -13.56 0.35
CA ILE A 113 0.40 -13.89 -1.07
C ILE A 113 1.23 -15.18 -1.21
N PRO A 114 0.82 -16.15 -2.06
CA PRO A 114 -0.17 -16.07 -3.15
C PRO A 114 -1.61 -16.44 -2.75
N SER A 115 -1.95 -16.57 -1.48
CA SER A 115 -3.30 -16.90 -1.03
C SER A 115 -4.18 -15.66 -0.96
N PHE A 116 -5.45 -15.76 -1.36
CA PHE A 116 -6.48 -14.72 -1.25
C PHE A 116 -6.03 -13.36 -1.82
N CYS A 117 -5.43 -13.38 -3.01
CA CYS A 117 -4.92 -12.21 -3.72
C CYS A 117 -5.35 -12.19 -5.19
N GLY A 118 -5.07 -11.08 -5.87
CA GLY A 118 -5.44 -10.89 -7.27
C GLY A 118 -6.84 -10.28 -7.44
N LYS A 119 -7.35 -10.33 -8.67
CA LYS A 119 -8.61 -9.68 -9.04
C LYS A 119 -9.79 -10.17 -8.20
N GLY A 120 -10.46 -9.23 -7.51
CA GLY A 120 -11.62 -9.51 -6.66
C GLY A 120 -11.30 -9.63 -5.17
N PHE A 121 -10.04 -9.77 -4.80
CA PHE A 121 -9.60 -9.84 -3.40
C PHE A 121 -9.18 -8.46 -2.89
N TYR A 122 -10.11 -7.72 -2.28
CA TYR A 122 -9.88 -6.41 -1.66
C TYR A 122 -10.81 -6.16 -0.49
N GLY A 123 -10.41 -5.31 0.45
CA GLY A 123 -11.21 -4.94 1.61
C GLY A 123 -11.64 -6.16 2.43
N LEU A 124 -12.92 -6.25 2.81
CA LEU A 124 -13.44 -7.36 3.62
C LEU A 124 -13.49 -8.69 2.86
N HIS A 125 -13.60 -8.68 1.53
CA HIS A 125 -13.68 -9.91 0.72
C HIS A 125 -12.49 -10.86 0.93
N VAL A 126 -11.31 -10.30 1.24
CA VAL A 126 -10.12 -11.10 1.56
C VAL A 126 -10.33 -11.91 2.84
N HIS A 127 -10.88 -11.28 3.86
CA HIS A 127 -11.10 -11.89 5.18
C HIS A 127 -12.28 -12.85 5.16
N GLU A 128 -13.35 -12.50 4.44
CA GLU A 128 -14.49 -13.38 4.20
C GLU A 128 -14.02 -14.71 3.56
N ALA A 129 -13.26 -14.62 2.48
CA ALA A 129 -12.72 -15.78 1.78
C ALA A 129 -11.78 -16.63 2.65
N ALA A 130 -10.94 -15.98 3.47
CA ALA A 130 -10.05 -16.68 4.40
C ALA A 130 -10.83 -17.46 5.47
N LEU A 131 -11.88 -16.85 6.05
CA LEU A 131 -12.75 -17.48 7.04
C LEU A 131 -13.59 -18.59 6.42
N GLU A 132 -14.17 -18.38 5.23
CA GLU A 132 -14.94 -19.39 4.50
C GLU A 132 -14.07 -20.63 4.19
N LYS A 133 -12.81 -20.40 3.79
CA LYS A 133 -11.85 -21.51 3.55
C LYS A 133 -11.43 -22.21 4.82
N GLY A 134 -11.62 -21.62 5.99
CA GLY A 134 -11.29 -22.20 7.29
C GLY A 134 -9.78 -22.24 7.58
N VAL A 135 -8.99 -21.32 7.00
CA VAL A 135 -7.55 -21.23 7.29
C VAL A 135 -7.31 -20.88 8.77
N LYS A 136 -6.19 -21.34 9.30
CA LYS A 136 -5.81 -21.07 10.70
C LYS A 136 -4.82 -19.94 10.83
N VAL A 137 -4.22 -19.54 9.70
CA VAL A 137 -3.25 -18.46 9.61
C VAL A 137 -3.57 -17.64 8.38
N SER A 138 -3.65 -16.33 8.56
CA SER A 138 -3.69 -15.31 7.51
C SER A 138 -2.54 -14.31 7.76
N GLY A 139 -2.64 -13.07 7.29
CA GLY A 139 -1.62 -12.07 7.55
C GLY A 139 -1.65 -10.94 6.55
N ALA A 140 -0.50 -10.28 6.39
CA ALA A 140 -0.32 -9.25 5.39
C ALA A 140 0.98 -9.43 4.60
N THR A 141 0.97 -8.91 3.38
CA THR A 141 2.12 -8.90 2.48
C THR A 141 2.37 -7.47 1.99
N VAL A 142 3.61 -6.99 2.09
CA VAL A 142 4.08 -5.83 1.33
C VAL A 142 4.86 -6.34 0.14
N HIS A 143 4.50 -5.88 -1.05
CA HIS A 143 5.15 -6.26 -2.30
C HIS A 143 5.39 -5.06 -3.21
N ILE A 144 6.30 -5.20 -4.15
CA ILE A 144 6.47 -4.24 -5.25
C ILE A 144 5.35 -4.48 -6.26
N VAL A 145 4.72 -3.40 -6.70
CA VAL A 145 3.59 -3.48 -7.63
C VAL A 145 4.10 -3.68 -9.06
N THR A 146 3.44 -4.58 -9.77
CA THR A 146 3.65 -4.87 -11.19
C THR A 146 2.30 -4.77 -11.94
N PRO A 147 2.28 -4.79 -13.28
CA PRO A 147 1.02 -4.77 -14.03
C PRO A 147 0.07 -5.93 -13.70
N GLU A 148 0.60 -7.07 -13.29
CA GLU A 148 -0.21 -8.19 -12.81
C GLU A 148 -0.57 -7.94 -11.33
N CYS A 149 -1.87 -8.03 -11.03
CA CYS A 149 -2.41 -7.73 -9.69
C CYS A 149 -1.83 -8.68 -8.64
N ASP A 150 -1.26 -8.10 -7.58
CA ASP A 150 -0.68 -8.77 -6.42
C ASP A 150 0.40 -9.83 -6.74
N ALA A 151 1.03 -9.77 -7.92
CA ALA A 151 2.00 -10.77 -8.40
C ALA A 151 3.47 -10.34 -8.33
N GLY A 152 3.72 -9.11 -7.91
CA GLY A 152 5.08 -8.56 -7.85
C GLY A 152 5.92 -9.10 -6.69
N PRO A 153 7.24 -8.78 -6.70
CA PRO A 153 8.19 -9.28 -5.71
C PRO A 153 7.79 -8.93 -4.28
N ILE A 154 7.77 -9.94 -3.42
CA ILE A 154 7.40 -9.79 -2.00
C ILE A 154 8.57 -9.15 -1.25
N VAL A 155 8.28 -8.06 -0.51
CA VAL A 155 9.25 -7.37 0.34
C VAL A 155 9.20 -7.93 1.76
N LEU A 156 8.03 -7.94 2.38
CA LEU A 156 7.82 -8.45 3.74
C LEU A 156 6.48 -9.17 3.84
N GLN A 157 6.45 -10.18 4.69
CA GLN A 157 5.20 -10.85 5.08
C GLN A 157 5.14 -11.03 6.59
N LYS A 158 3.94 -10.94 7.14
CA LYS A 158 3.69 -11.22 8.55
C LYS A 158 2.43 -12.03 8.74
N ALA A 159 2.60 -13.20 9.35
CA ALA A 159 1.50 -14.10 9.69
C ALA A 159 0.72 -13.61 10.92
N VAL A 160 -0.59 -13.86 10.90
CA VAL A 160 -1.55 -13.56 11.97
C VAL A 160 -2.47 -14.75 12.16
N GLU A 161 -2.72 -15.15 13.40
CA GLU A 161 -3.63 -16.25 13.74
C GLU A 161 -5.09 -15.89 13.42
N VAL A 162 -5.81 -16.84 12.83
CA VAL A 162 -7.27 -16.79 12.65
C VAL A 162 -7.95 -17.49 13.82
N LYS A 163 -8.74 -16.76 14.60
CA LYS A 163 -9.44 -17.30 15.78
C LYS A 163 -10.76 -17.94 15.38
N GLN A 164 -11.21 -18.90 16.16
CA GLN A 164 -12.38 -19.73 15.83
C GLN A 164 -13.67 -18.95 15.59
N ASN A 165 -13.87 -17.82 16.28
CA ASN A 165 -15.11 -17.04 16.24
C ASN A 165 -14.87 -15.65 15.58
N ASP A 166 -13.82 -15.49 14.79
CA ASP A 166 -13.58 -14.23 14.09
C ASP A 166 -14.71 -13.93 13.10
N THR A 167 -15.20 -12.71 13.14
CA THR A 167 -15.90 -12.11 12.00
C THR A 167 -14.86 -11.59 10.99
N PRO A 168 -15.25 -11.30 9.74
CA PRO A 168 -14.36 -10.65 8.78
C PRO A 168 -13.74 -9.36 9.32
N GLU A 169 -14.51 -8.56 10.06
CA GLU A 169 -14.08 -7.32 10.68
C GLU A 169 -13.06 -7.55 11.81
N ASP A 170 -13.26 -8.60 12.63
CA ASP A 170 -12.31 -8.97 13.69
C ASP A 170 -10.96 -9.36 13.11
N LEU A 171 -10.99 -10.20 12.07
CA LEU A 171 -9.77 -10.64 11.37
C LEU A 171 -9.10 -9.46 10.66
N GLN A 172 -9.86 -8.59 9.97
CA GLN A 172 -9.33 -7.38 9.34
C GLN A 172 -8.62 -6.50 10.34
N LYS A 173 -9.28 -6.18 11.45
CA LYS A 173 -8.72 -5.33 12.50
C LYS A 173 -7.42 -5.92 13.05
N ARG A 174 -7.40 -7.23 13.33
CA ARG A 174 -6.20 -7.90 13.85
C ARG A 174 -5.07 -7.88 12.84
N ILE A 175 -5.33 -8.13 11.56
CA ILE A 175 -4.32 -8.08 10.50
C ILE A 175 -3.76 -6.65 10.36
N MET A 176 -4.61 -5.62 10.42
CA MET A 176 -4.15 -4.23 10.42
C MET A 176 -3.21 -3.95 11.60
N GLU A 177 -3.61 -4.31 12.83
CA GLU A 177 -2.87 -3.98 14.07
C GLU A 177 -1.60 -4.82 14.24
N GLU A 178 -1.66 -6.11 13.91
CA GLU A 178 -0.57 -7.05 14.17
C GLU A 178 0.40 -7.19 12.99
N ALA A 179 -0.05 -6.91 11.76
CA ALA A 179 0.76 -7.07 10.55
C ALA A 179 0.92 -5.78 9.75
N GLU A 180 -0.14 -5.23 9.13
CA GLU A 180 0.00 -4.14 8.14
C GLU A 180 0.73 -2.92 8.71
N TRP A 181 0.31 -2.42 9.88
CA TRP A 181 0.87 -1.21 10.50
C TRP A 181 2.30 -1.40 11.01
N LYS A 182 2.84 -2.61 10.94
CA LYS A 182 4.23 -2.94 11.29
C LYS A 182 5.07 -3.11 10.04
N ILE A 183 4.63 -3.98 9.12
CA ILE A 183 5.47 -4.32 7.97
C ILE A 183 5.45 -3.25 6.88
N LEU A 184 4.40 -2.43 6.75
CA LEU A 184 4.38 -1.37 5.74
C LEU A 184 5.39 -0.26 6.05
N PRO A 185 5.44 0.34 7.27
CA PRO A 185 6.50 1.30 7.60
C PRO A 185 7.90 0.70 7.48
N GLU A 186 8.08 -0.56 7.89
CA GLU A 186 9.36 -1.24 7.79
C GLU A 186 9.81 -1.43 6.33
N ALA A 187 8.91 -1.85 5.44
CA ALA A 187 9.22 -1.98 4.01
C ALA A 187 9.58 -0.62 3.38
N VAL A 188 8.85 0.44 3.75
CA VAL A 188 9.15 1.82 3.32
C VAL A 188 10.54 2.25 3.82
N ARG A 189 10.87 2.00 5.08
CA ARG A 189 12.19 2.26 5.65
C ARG A 189 13.30 1.55 4.89
N LEU A 190 13.15 0.24 4.67
CA LEU A 190 14.12 -0.57 3.93
C LEU A 190 14.35 -0.03 2.52
N PHE A 191 13.27 0.39 1.85
CA PHE A 191 13.36 1.00 0.53
C PHE A 191 14.11 2.34 0.57
N CYS A 192 13.72 3.24 1.47
CA CYS A 192 14.30 4.58 1.60
C CYS A 192 15.78 4.55 2.01
N ASP A 193 16.21 3.52 2.74
CA ASP A 193 17.60 3.29 3.12
C ASP A 193 18.42 2.58 2.04
N GLY A 194 17.82 2.28 0.87
CA GLY A 194 18.51 1.61 -0.25
C GLY A 194 18.91 0.16 0.06
N LYS A 195 18.17 -0.49 0.97
CA LYS A 195 18.44 -1.87 1.40
C LYS A 195 17.74 -2.92 0.52
N ILE A 196 16.81 -2.53 -0.34
CA ILE A 196 16.07 -3.44 -1.22
C ILE A 196 16.78 -3.53 -2.58
N THR A 197 17.02 -4.76 -3.03
CA THR A 197 17.43 -5.08 -4.40
C THR A 197 16.45 -6.08 -4.99
N VAL A 198 16.06 -5.89 -6.26
CA VAL A 198 15.13 -6.79 -6.97
C VAL A 198 15.90 -7.51 -8.06
N GLU A 199 15.94 -8.84 -8.00
CA GLU A 199 16.58 -9.69 -9.00
C GLU A 199 15.69 -10.91 -9.27
N ASN A 200 15.43 -11.21 -10.54
CA ASN A 200 14.65 -12.38 -10.95
C ASN A 200 13.29 -12.51 -10.23
N ASN A 201 12.57 -11.39 -10.10
CA ASN A 201 11.29 -11.29 -9.39
C ASN A 201 11.36 -11.65 -7.89
N LYS A 202 12.52 -11.49 -7.27
CA LYS A 202 12.74 -11.68 -5.83
C LYS A 202 13.35 -10.43 -5.22
N VAL A 203 12.95 -10.14 -3.98
CA VAL A 203 13.57 -9.08 -3.18
C VAL A 203 14.70 -9.69 -2.34
N TYR A 204 15.82 -8.99 -2.32
CA TYR A 204 16.93 -9.25 -1.42
C TYR A 204 17.11 -8.03 -0.50
N ILE A 205 17.21 -8.27 0.80
CA ILE A 205 17.39 -7.23 1.82
C ILE A 205 18.85 -7.25 2.25
N LYS A 206 19.56 -6.12 2.07
CA LYS A 206 20.96 -6.01 2.48
C LYS A 206 21.09 -5.99 4.01
N GLY A 207 21.88 -6.91 4.55
CA GLY A 207 22.16 -7.00 5.98
C GLY A 207 21.31 -7.99 6.75
N GLU A 208 20.53 -8.83 6.03
CA GLU A 208 19.95 -10.08 6.55
C GLU A 208 20.83 -11.28 6.20
#